data_25f299a725f00fd3865c35bc7695851b
#
_entry.id   25f299a725f00fd3865c35bc7695851b
#
_cell.length_a   1.000
_cell.length_b   1.000
_cell.length_c   1.000
_cell.angle_alpha   90.00
_cell.angle_beta   90.00
_cell.angle_gamma   90.00
#
_symmetry.space_group_name_H-M   'P 1'
#
loop_
_entity.id
_entity.type
_entity.pdbx_description
1 polymer ?
#
loop_
_entity_poly.entity_id
_entity_poly.type
_entity_poly.pdbx_seq_one_letter_code
_entity_poly.pdbx_strand_id
1 'polypeptide(L)'
;ASDVYKRQSFAHADSIDADSIYTSPSQKNESASTLVPKHQKSPMALYMDSLGLINIAELDNSIAISLMYTKADNFTGEILYDDLSEAYLHPHAAYALLKAQEALKALHPSYSLIIYDAARPMSVQRKMWDVVKGTSKYRYVSNPNRGGGLHNYGLAVDISIQDSLGRPLPMGTKVDHLGVEAHITEEGELIRNGKITETERQNRILLRKVMKAAGFRALPSEWWHFNFCSREEARKKYNVIP
;
A
#
# COMPACT_ATOMS: atom_id res chain seq x y z
N ALA A 1 19.67 54.64 11.08
CA ALA A 1 19.48 55.44 12.27
C ALA A 1 18.46 54.73 13.15
N SER A 2 18.96 54.09 14.12
CA SER A 2 19.14 54.36 15.57
C SER A 2 17.82 54.25 16.34
N ASP A 3 17.77 53.22 17.16
CA ASP A 3 17.79 53.21 18.64
C ASP A 3 16.52 53.78 19.30
N VAL A 4 15.96 53.17 20.31
CA VAL A 4 16.37 53.23 21.70
C VAL A 4 15.48 52.33 22.60
N TYR A 5 16.13 51.55 23.40
CA TYR A 5 15.76 50.91 24.67
C TYR A 5 14.82 51.73 25.57
N LYS A 6 13.93 51.02 26.32
CA LYS A 6 13.84 51.24 27.78
C LYS A 6 13.25 50.05 28.54
N ARG A 7 14.08 49.53 29.40
CA ARG A 7 13.73 48.76 30.61
C ARG A 7 13.06 49.68 31.63
N GLN A 8 12.17 49.12 32.41
CA GLN A 8 12.10 49.44 33.86
C GLN A 8 11.52 48.28 34.65
N SER A 9 12.24 47.94 35.66
CA SER A 9 12.03 46.96 36.72
C SER A 9 11.59 47.67 38.02
N PHE A 10 11.37 46.84 39.04
CA PHE A 10 11.17 47.03 40.51
C PHE A 10 9.71 46.86 40.95
N ALA A 11 9.40 46.22 41.99
CA ALA A 11 9.96 45.29 43.00
C ALA A 11 9.08 45.38 44.23
N HIS A 12 9.15 44.34 45.04
CA HIS A 12 8.86 44.22 46.48
C HIS A 12 7.39 44.06 46.91
N ALA A 13 7.05 43.12 47.62
CA ALA A 13 7.44 42.22 48.73
C ALA A 13 6.42 42.34 49.86
N ASP A 14 6.23 41.30 50.50
CA ASP A 14 5.98 40.89 51.90
C ASP A 14 4.69 40.06 52.06
N SER A 15 4.76 38.89 52.44
CA SER A 15 5.15 38.06 53.58
C SER A 15 4.01 37.76 54.55
N ILE A 16 4.05 36.50 55.07
CA ILE A 16 3.53 35.96 56.36
C ILE A 16 2.07 35.44 56.30
N ASP A 17 1.63 34.30 56.82
CA ASP A 17 2.18 33.20 57.59
C ASP A 17 1.25 31.99 57.57
N ALA A 18 1.80 30.86 57.71
CA ALA A 18 1.64 29.70 58.54
C ALA A 18 0.26 29.06 58.79
N ASP A 19 0.38 27.72 58.66
CA ASP A 19 -0.30 26.66 59.44
C ASP A 19 -1.75 26.32 59.18
N SER A 20 -1.94 25.15 58.55
CA SER A 20 -2.54 23.97 59.20
C SER A 20 -2.64 22.76 58.27
N ILE A 21 -1.77 21.81 58.46
CA ILE A 21 -1.99 20.36 58.60
C ILE A 21 -3.42 19.89 58.22
N TYR A 22 -3.55 19.05 57.16
CA TYR A 22 -4.05 17.67 57.26
C TYR A 22 -3.81 16.87 56.01
N THR A 23 -3.15 15.76 56.18
CA THR A 23 -2.90 14.65 55.28
C THR A 23 -4.17 13.98 54.80
N SER A 24 -4.26 13.62 53.54
CA SER A 24 -4.90 12.36 53.11
C SER A 24 -4.57 12.00 51.67
N PRO A 25 -4.68 10.74 51.24
CA PRO A 25 -3.65 10.05 50.51
C PRO A 25 -3.81 10.21 49.02
N SER A 26 -2.65 10.22 48.38
CA SER A 26 -2.47 10.10 46.93
C SER A 26 -3.26 8.92 46.37
N GLN A 27 -4.34 9.18 45.69
CA GLN A 27 -4.81 8.25 44.66
C GLN A 27 -3.88 8.40 43.45
N LYS A 28 -3.01 7.42 43.30
CA LYS A 28 -2.35 7.16 42.02
C LYS A 28 -3.43 6.84 41.00
N ASN A 29 -3.76 7.79 40.15
CA ASN A 29 -4.40 7.49 38.90
C ASN A 29 -3.39 6.70 38.09
N GLU A 30 -3.43 5.38 38.19
CA GLU A 30 -2.95 4.50 37.14
C GLU A 30 -3.81 4.80 35.91
N SER A 31 -3.23 5.56 34.97
CA SER A 31 -3.76 5.66 33.64
C SER A 31 -3.81 4.22 33.08
N ALA A 32 -5.00 3.66 33.06
CA ALA A 32 -5.27 2.43 32.34
C ALA A 32 -4.88 2.69 30.88
N SER A 33 -3.69 2.25 30.52
CA SER A 33 -3.30 2.05 29.13
C SER A 33 -4.35 1.10 28.57
N THR A 34 -5.28 1.65 27.79
CA THR A 34 -6.19 0.86 26.96
C THR A 34 -5.31 0.10 25.97
N LEU A 35 -4.99 -1.14 26.33
CA LEU A 35 -4.39 -2.11 25.43
C LEU A 35 -5.40 -2.28 24.29
N VAL A 36 -5.17 -1.57 23.18
CA VAL A 36 -5.83 -1.88 21.91
C VAL A 36 -5.55 -3.36 21.66
N PRO A 37 -6.58 -4.21 21.48
CA PRO A 37 -6.37 -5.63 21.26
C PRO A 37 -5.41 -5.77 20.09
N LYS A 38 -4.25 -6.37 20.31
CA LYS A 38 -3.31 -6.71 19.25
C LYS A 38 -4.08 -7.64 18.31
N HIS A 39 -4.41 -7.17 17.12
CA HIS A 39 -5.14 -7.98 16.13
C HIS A 39 -4.34 -9.27 15.95
N GLN A 40 -4.92 -10.40 16.34
CA GLN A 40 -4.25 -11.68 16.23
C GLN A 40 -4.07 -11.99 14.73
N LYS A 41 -2.81 -12.12 14.29
CA LYS A 41 -2.50 -12.43 12.89
C LYS A 41 -3.17 -13.75 12.48
N SER A 42 -3.70 -13.79 11.28
CA SER A 42 -4.27 -15.00 10.71
C SER A 42 -3.20 -16.09 10.48
N PRO A 43 -3.56 -17.37 10.34
CA PRO A 43 -2.63 -18.43 9.95
C PRO A 43 -1.84 -18.09 8.68
N MET A 44 -2.49 -17.50 7.67
CA MET A 44 -1.80 -17.09 6.44
C MET A 44 -0.83 -15.94 6.69
N ALA A 45 -1.19 -14.94 7.51
CA ALA A 45 -0.29 -13.86 7.89
C ALA A 45 0.96 -14.37 8.63
N LEU A 46 0.77 -15.30 9.59
CA LEU A 46 1.89 -15.96 10.29
C LEU A 46 2.78 -16.78 9.33
N TYR A 47 2.16 -17.43 8.33
CA TYR A 47 2.89 -18.14 7.31
C TYR A 47 3.73 -17.19 6.44
N MET A 48 3.19 -16.05 6.00
CA MET A 48 3.92 -15.02 5.26
C MET A 48 5.11 -14.47 6.07
N ASP A 49 4.91 -14.22 7.37
CA ASP A 49 5.99 -13.82 8.28
C ASP A 49 7.09 -14.90 8.34
N SER A 50 6.72 -16.18 8.42
CA SER A 50 7.67 -17.29 8.47
C SER A 50 8.52 -17.43 7.21
N LEU A 51 8.03 -16.94 6.08
CA LEU A 51 8.77 -16.86 4.81
C LEU A 51 9.70 -15.64 4.73
N GLY A 52 9.74 -14.80 5.76
CA GLY A 52 10.53 -13.57 5.79
C GLY A 52 9.98 -12.44 4.93
N LEU A 53 8.70 -12.50 4.57
CA LEU A 53 8.01 -11.39 3.90
C LEU A 53 7.68 -10.29 4.90
N ILE A 54 7.61 -9.06 4.42
CA ILE A 54 7.33 -7.88 5.25
C ILE A 54 5.86 -7.46 5.08
N ASN A 55 5.14 -7.34 6.20
CA ASN A 55 3.83 -6.71 6.24
C ASN A 55 3.99 -5.19 6.03
N ILE A 56 3.39 -4.68 4.97
CA ILE A 56 3.54 -3.28 4.57
C ILE A 56 2.93 -2.33 5.60
N ALA A 57 1.82 -2.70 6.25
CA ALA A 57 1.21 -1.86 7.28
C ALA A 57 2.08 -1.72 8.55
N GLU A 58 2.93 -2.71 8.84
CA GLU A 58 3.90 -2.65 9.94
C GLU A 58 5.14 -1.82 9.55
N LEU A 59 5.47 -1.75 8.26
CA LEU A 59 6.59 -0.97 7.75
C LEU A 59 6.23 0.52 7.60
N ASP A 60 5.07 0.81 7.01
CA ASP A 60 4.52 2.17 6.84
C ASP A 60 2.99 2.14 6.82
N ASN A 61 2.37 2.53 7.93
CA ASN A 61 0.92 2.56 8.09
C ASN A 61 0.21 3.68 7.29
N SER A 62 0.96 4.56 6.63
CA SER A 62 0.40 5.57 5.74
C SER A 62 0.06 5.01 4.36
N ILE A 63 0.58 3.82 4.00
CA ILE A 63 0.19 3.08 2.80
C ILE A 63 -1.10 2.33 3.10
N ALA A 64 -2.17 2.65 2.38
CA ALA A 64 -3.46 2.01 2.59
C ALA A 64 -3.48 0.59 1.99
N ILE A 65 -4.26 -0.30 2.61
CA ILE A 65 -4.43 -1.68 2.15
C ILE A 65 -5.91 -1.95 1.93
N SER A 66 -6.26 -2.42 0.73
CA SER A 66 -7.61 -2.80 0.33
C SER A 66 -7.55 -4.01 -0.60
N LEU A 67 -7.11 -5.16 -0.06
CA LEU A 67 -6.93 -6.37 -0.86
C LEU A 67 -8.23 -6.75 -1.57
N MET A 68 -8.17 -6.82 -2.90
CA MET A 68 -9.35 -7.05 -3.73
C MET A 68 -9.85 -8.48 -3.68
N TYR A 69 -8.95 -9.44 -3.47
CA TYR A 69 -9.28 -10.87 -3.43
C TYR A 69 -9.82 -11.34 -2.07
N THR A 70 -9.98 -10.44 -1.10
CA THR A 70 -10.76 -10.67 0.13
C THR A 70 -12.27 -10.49 -0.09
N LYS A 71 -12.68 -10.08 -1.29
CA LYS A 71 -14.07 -9.84 -1.70
C LYS A 71 -14.36 -10.55 -3.00
N ALA A 72 -15.63 -10.86 -3.28
CA ALA A 72 -16.04 -11.47 -4.54
C ALA A 72 -16.13 -10.46 -5.70
N ASP A 73 -16.00 -9.13 -5.45
CA ASP A 73 -15.95 -8.09 -6.50
C ASP A 73 -14.56 -8.03 -7.16
N ASN A 74 -14.17 -9.13 -7.80
CA ASN A 74 -12.96 -9.29 -8.59
C ASN A 74 -13.28 -10.12 -9.85
N PHE A 75 -12.31 -10.31 -10.77
CA PHE A 75 -12.56 -10.97 -12.05
C PHE A 75 -12.94 -12.46 -11.93
N THR A 76 -12.68 -13.12 -10.79
CA THR A 76 -13.04 -14.52 -10.54
C THR A 76 -14.46 -14.67 -10.03
N GLY A 77 -15.03 -13.63 -9.40
CA GLY A 77 -16.32 -13.69 -8.72
C GLY A 77 -16.30 -14.41 -7.38
N GLU A 78 -15.12 -14.78 -6.88
CA GLU A 78 -14.92 -15.57 -5.65
C GLU A 78 -14.00 -14.85 -4.66
N ILE A 79 -14.15 -15.15 -3.37
CA ILE A 79 -13.17 -14.77 -2.34
C ILE A 79 -12.01 -15.76 -2.45
N LEU A 80 -10.80 -15.25 -2.65
CA LEU A 80 -9.59 -16.05 -2.80
C LEU A 80 -8.66 -15.98 -1.60
N TYR A 81 -8.74 -14.89 -0.83
CA TYR A 81 -8.04 -14.70 0.43
C TYR A 81 -9.02 -14.90 1.59
N ASP A 82 -9.09 -16.13 2.10
CA ASP A 82 -10.05 -16.50 3.13
C ASP A 82 -9.70 -15.90 4.50
N ASP A 83 -8.40 -15.75 4.80
CA ASP A 83 -7.89 -15.32 6.10
C ASP A 83 -6.75 -14.29 6.01
N LEU A 84 -6.36 -13.82 4.82
CA LEU A 84 -5.31 -12.83 4.61
C LEU A 84 -5.93 -11.45 4.39
N SER A 85 -5.67 -10.51 5.29
CA SER A 85 -6.08 -9.10 5.18
C SER A 85 -4.89 -8.14 5.06
N GLU A 86 -3.69 -8.63 5.24
CA GLU A 86 -2.44 -7.88 5.22
C GLU A 86 -1.75 -7.98 3.85
N ALA A 87 -1.13 -6.90 3.41
CA ALA A 87 -0.30 -6.89 2.21
C ALA A 87 1.16 -7.19 2.56
N TYR A 88 1.67 -8.30 2.04
CA TYR A 88 3.05 -8.73 2.23
C TYR A 88 3.88 -8.53 0.96
N LEU A 89 5.14 -8.18 1.10
CA LEU A 89 6.12 -8.16 0.00
C LEU A 89 7.45 -8.76 0.46
N HIS A 90 8.23 -9.22 -0.51
CA HIS A 90 9.64 -9.54 -0.28
C HIS A 90 10.38 -8.29 0.22
N PRO A 91 11.34 -8.39 1.18
CA PRO A 91 12.01 -7.23 1.77
C PRO A 91 12.51 -6.19 0.75
N HIS A 92 13.14 -6.63 -0.34
CA HIS A 92 13.62 -5.72 -1.38
C HIS A 92 12.50 -4.90 -2.04
N ALA A 93 11.37 -5.53 -2.33
CA ALA A 93 10.21 -4.86 -2.91
C ALA A 93 9.49 -3.97 -1.88
N ALA A 94 9.42 -4.40 -0.61
CA ALA A 94 8.83 -3.64 0.48
C ALA A 94 9.56 -2.31 0.72
N TYR A 95 10.88 -2.34 0.85
CA TYR A 95 11.68 -1.12 1.01
C TYR A 95 11.69 -0.23 -0.25
N ALA A 96 11.57 -0.82 -1.43
CA ALA A 96 11.39 -0.03 -2.65
C ALA A 96 10.01 0.66 -2.66
N LEU A 97 8.96 -0.02 -2.19
CA LEU A 97 7.61 0.57 -2.11
C LEU A 97 7.57 1.75 -1.13
N LEU A 98 8.30 1.67 -0.01
CA LEU A 98 8.45 2.78 0.91
C LEU A 98 9.01 4.04 0.21
N LYS A 99 10.04 3.86 -0.63
CA LYS A 99 10.60 4.97 -1.44
C LYS A 99 9.58 5.54 -2.44
N ALA A 100 8.69 4.70 -3.00
CA ALA A 100 7.62 5.18 -3.86
C ALA A 100 6.61 6.05 -3.09
N GLN A 101 6.26 5.65 -1.87
CA GLN A 101 5.40 6.43 -0.97
C GLN A 101 6.05 7.78 -0.60
N GLU A 102 7.33 7.78 -0.24
CA GLU A 102 8.10 9.00 0.04
C GLU A 102 8.11 9.94 -1.17
N ALA A 103 8.37 9.39 -2.37
CA ALA A 103 8.35 10.17 -3.62
C ALA A 103 6.96 10.75 -3.92
N LEU A 104 5.88 9.98 -3.65
CA LEU A 104 4.51 10.47 -3.79
C LEU A 104 4.22 11.61 -2.80
N LYS A 105 4.57 11.43 -1.52
CA LYS A 105 4.38 12.43 -0.48
C LYS A 105 5.17 13.72 -0.75
N ALA A 106 6.35 13.63 -1.34
CA ALA A 106 7.14 14.80 -1.74
C ALA A 106 6.47 15.62 -2.84
N LEU A 107 5.72 14.99 -3.76
CA LEU A 107 4.99 15.65 -4.83
C LEU A 107 3.58 16.12 -4.37
N HIS A 108 2.90 15.29 -3.61
CA HIS A 108 1.53 15.48 -3.13
C HIS A 108 1.41 15.02 -1.67
N PRO A 109 1.70 15.89 -0.68
CA PRO A 109 1.75 15.51 0.75
C PRO A 109 0.48 14.85 1.28
N SER A 110 -0.68 15.19 0.70
CA SER A 110 -1.99 14.65 1.09
C SER A 110 -2.36 13.31 0.44
N TYR A 111 -1.59 12.85 -0.55
CA TYR A 111 -1.86 11.58 -1.23
C TYR A 111 -1.15 10.41 -0.55
N SER A 112 -1.67 9.21 -0.73
CA SER A 112 -1.05 7.96 -0.30
C SER A 112 -1.21 6.89 -1.35
N LEU A 113 -0.28 5.93 -1.36
CA LEU A 113 -0.45 4.69 -2.11
C LEU A 113 -1.53 3.82 -1.44
N ILE A 114 -2.25 3.04 -2.26
CA ILE A 114 -3.23 2.05 -1.82
C ILE A 114 -3.00 0.73 -2.56
N ILE A 115 -2.77 -0.34 -1.81
CA ILE A 115 -2.46 -1.68 -2.32
C ILE A 115 -3.75 -2.49 -2.48
N TYR A 116 -3.92 -3.11 -3.63
CA TYR A 116 -5.02 -4.02 -3.94
C TYR A 116 -4.60 -5.50 -4.01
N ASP A 117 -3.34 -5.78 -4.32
CA ASP A 117 -2.73 -7.11 -4.22
C ASP A 117 -1.19 -7.01 -4.09
N ALA A 118 -0.58 -8.00 -3.44
CA ALA A 118 0.86 -8.02 -3.19
C ALA A 118 1.42 -9.46 -3.29
N ALA A 119 1.98 -10.01 -2.23
CA ALA A 119 2.41 -11.40 -2.19
C ALA A 119 1.18 -12.33 -2.29
N ARG A 120 1.19 -13.20 -3.29
CA ARG A 120 0.08 -14.10 -3.61
C ARG A 120 0.56 -15.55 -3.57
N PRO A 121 -0.02 -16.41 -2.71
CA PRO A 121 0.31 -17.85 -2.71
C PRO A 121 0.04 -18.49 -4.07
N MET A 122 0.83 -19.49 -4.42
CA MET A 122 0.65 -20.23 -5.67
C MET A 122 -0.67 -21.03 -5.68
N SER A 123 -1.17 -21.42 -4.50
CA SER A 123 -2.50 -22.01 -4.35
C SER A 123 -3.61 -21.09 -4.85
N VAL A 124 -3.54 -19.80 -4.52
CA VAL A 124 -4.45 -18.76 -5.02
C VAL A 124 -4.28 -18.52 -6.52
N GLN A 125 -3.03 -18.47 -7.00
CA GLN A 125 -2.73 -18.33 -8.42
C GLN A 125 -3.34 -19.47 -9.26
N ARG A 126 -3.40 -20.70 -8.73
CA ARG A 126 -4.06 -21.84 -9.40
C ARG A 126 -5.56 -21.62 -9.52
N LYS A 127 -6.24 -21.18 -8.44
CA LYS A 127 -7.67 -20.84 -8.49
C LYS A 127 -7.96 -19.80 -9.56
N MET A 128 -7.17 -18.70 -9.61
CA MET A 128 -7.30 -17.66 -10.65
C MET A 128 -7.11 -18.21 -12.07
N TRP A 129 -6.10 -19.06 -12.27
CA TRP A 129 -5.82 -19.67 -13.55
C TRP A 129 -6.96 -20.58 -14.01
N ASP A 130 -7.55 -21.34 -13.11
CA ASP A 130 -8.65 -22.25 -13.40
C ASP A 130 -9.89 -21.53 -13.92
N VAL A 131 -10.13 -20.29 -13.49
CA VAL A 131 -11.22 -19.45 -14.00
C VAL A 131 -10.99 -19.01 -15.45
N VAL A 132 -9.75 -18.69 -15.84
CA VAL A 132 -9.45 -18.08 -17.13
C VAL A 132 -8.91 -19.07 -18.18
N LYS A 133 -8.42 -20.25 -17.77
CA LYS A 133 -7.90 -21.26 -18.70
C LYS A 133 -9.00 -21.66 -19.71
N GLY A 134 -8.63 -21.66 -21.00
CA GLY A 134 -9.59 -21.95 -22.08
C GLY A 134 -10.44 -20.75 -22.53
N THR A 135 -10.27 -19.56 -21.94
CA THR A 135 -10.89 -18.31 -22.39
C THR A 135 -9.85 -17.37 -23.01
N SER A 136 -10.29 -16.32 -23.71
CA SER A 136 -9.38 -15.29 -24.25
C SER A 136 -8.66 -14.48 -23.14
N LYS A 137 -9.15 -14.55 -21.90
CA LYS A 137 -8.61 -13.83 -20.74
C LYS A 137 -7.37 -14.49 -20.12
N TYR A 138 -7.02 -15.72 -20.53
CA TYR A 138 -5.86 -16.45 -20.00
C TYR A 138 -4.54 -15.65 -20.08
N ARG A 139 -4.45 -14.72 -21.02
CA ARG A 139 -3.26 -13.88 -21.23
C ARG A 139 -2.98 -12.89 -20.10
N TYR A 140 -3.98 -12.56 -19.30
CA TYR A 140 -3.88 -11.64 -18.16
C TYR A 140 -3.51 -12.33 -16.85
N VAL A 141 -3.58 -13.66 -16.80
CA VAL A 141 -3.26 -14.43 -15.59
C VAL A 141 -2.04 -15.30 -15.83
N SER A 142 -1.03 -15.17 -14.99
CA SER A 142 0.20 -15.96 -15.10
C SER A 142 -0.07 -17.44 -14.86
N ASN A 143 0.44 -18.29 -15.77
CA ASN A 143 0.24 -19.74 -15.68
C ASN A 143 1.03 -20.34 -14.49
N PRO A 144 0.37 -20.95 -13.49
CA PRO A 144 1.02 -21.53 -12.32
C PRO A 144 1.96 -22.69 -12.68
N ASN A 145 1.66 -23.46 -13.73
CA ASN A 145 2.50 -24.57 -14.19
C ASN A 145 3.81 -24.10 -14.86
N ARG A 146 3.93 -22.78 -15.12
CA ARG A 146 5.14 -22.14 -15.66
C ARG A 146 5.80 -21.24 -14.61
N GLY A 147 5.61 -21.53 -13.31
CA GLY A 147 6.21 -20.78 -12.21
C GLY A 147 5.47 -19.49 -11.83
N GLY A 148 4.23 -19.33 -12.25
CA GLY A 148 3.39 -18.20 -11.85
C GLY A 148 3.85 -16.82 -12.33
N GLY A 149 3.43 -15.78 -11.63
CA GLY A 149 3.79 -14.38 -11.80
C GLY A 149 4.67 -13.86 -10.65
N LEU A 150 5.06 -12.58 -10.71
CA LEU A 150 5.93 -11.99 -9.69
C LEU A 150 5.24 -11.77 -8.34
N HIS A 151 3.92 -11.69 -8.28
CA HIS A 151 3.16 -11.76 -7.03
C HIS A 151 3.46 -13.04 -6.23
N ASN A 152 3.68 -14.17 -6.93
CA ASN A 152 3.98 -15.44 -6.28
C ASN A 152 5.38 -15.52 -5.66
N TYR A 153 6.17 -14.46 -5.78
CA TYR A 153 7.47 -14.28 -5.14
C TYR A 153 7.47 -13.08 -4.16
N GLY A 154 6.32 -12.40 -3.99
CA GLY A 154 6.25 -11.14 -3.27
C GLY A 154 7.01 -9.99 -3.94
N LEU A 155 7.17 -10.05 -5.26
CA LEU A 155 7.98 -9.11 -6.07
C LEU A 155 7.14 -8.31 -7.08
N ALA A 156 5.84 -8.31 -6.94
CA ALA A 156 4.91 -7.46 -7.67
C ALA A 156 3.84 -6.90 -6.74
N VAL A 157 3.25 -5.78 -7.14
CA VAL A 157 2.16 -5.14 -6.42
C VAL A 157 1.14 -4.57 -7.40
N ASP A 158 -0.15 -4.77 -7.10
CA ASP A 158 -1.26 -4.09 -7.73
C ASP A 158 -1.67 -2.91 -6.85
N ILE A 159 -1.54 -1.69 -7.37
CA ILE A 159 -1.50 -0.48 -6.54
C ILE A 159 -2.12 0.71 -7.26
N SER A 160 -2.63 1.68 -6.49
CA SER A 160 -3.12 2.96 -6.97
C SER A 160 -2.73 4.07 -5.99
N ILE A 161 -3.31 5.25 -6.18
CA ILE A 161 -3.17 6.42 -5.32
C ILE A 161 -4.54 6.76 -4.75
N GLN A 162 -4.59 7.17 -3.48
CA GLN A 162 -5.77 7.74 -2.84
C GLN A 162 -5.50 9.15 -2.34
N ASP A 163 -6.57 9.95 -2.22
CA ASP A 163 -6.53 11.30 -1.66
C ASP A 163 -6.54 11.30 -0.12
N SER A 164 -6.53 12.49 0.49
CA SER A 164 -6.56 12.68 1.95
C SER A 164 -7.83 12.16 2.63
N LEU A 165 -8.88 11.90 1.87
CA LEU A 165 -10.14 11.34 2.36
C LEU A 165 -10.22 9.82 2.16
N GLY A 166 -9.12 9.18 1.72
CA GLY A 166 -9.06 7.75 1.43
C GLY A 166 -9.79 7.34 0.14
N ARG A 167 -10.13 8.28 -0.73
CA ARG A 167 -10.81 7.99 -2.00
C ARG A 167 -9.76 7.71 -3.08
N PRO A 168 -9.82 6.56 -3.76
CA PRO A 168 -8.93 6.29 -4.88
C PRO A 168 -9.06 7.35 -5.98
N LEU A 169 -7.92 7.82 -6.51
CA LEU A 169 -7.93 8.69 -7.68
C LEU A 169 -8.53 7.96 -8.89
N PRO A 170 -9.30 8.67 -9.73
CA PRO A 170 -9.85 8.07 -10.95
C PRO A 170 -8.72 7.66 -11.90
N MET A 171 -8.74 6.42 -12.34
CA MET A 171 -7.74 5.81 -13.24
C MET A 171 -8.34 5.33 -14.57
N GLY A 172 -9.63 5.60 -14.84
CA GLY A 172 -10.35 5.24 -16.06
C GLY A 172 -10.90 3.82 -16.09
N THR A 173 -10.32 2.91 -15.30
CA THR A 173 -10.86 1.57 -15.07
C THR A 173 -10.67 1.17 -13.61
N LYS A 174 -11.40 0.16 -13.15
CA LYS A 174 -11.07 -0.53 -11.92
C LYS A 174 -9.74 -1.28 -12.10
N VAL A 175 -9.06 -1.57 -10.99
CA VAL A 175 -8.01 -2.61 -10.94
C VAL A 175 -8.63 -3.93 -11.39
N ASP A 176 -7.87 -4.82 -11.98
CA ASP A 176 -8.35 -6.10 -12.56
C ASP A 176 -9.28 -5.96 -13.79
N HIS A 177 -9.35 -4.80 -14.40
CA HIS A 177 -10.06 -4.66 -15.69
C HIS A 177 -9.28 -5.35 -16.81
N LEU A 178 -9.76 -6.53 -17.24
CA LEU A 178 -9.11 -7.34 -18.28
C LEU A 178 -9.52 -6.87 -19.69
N GLY A 179 -9.16 -5.64 -20.06
CA GLY A 179 -9.48 -5.00 -21.32
C GLY A 179 -8.42 -3.98 -21.76
N VAL A 180 -8.53 -3.52 -22.99
CA VAL A 180 -7.57 -2.58 -23.61
C VAL A 180 -7.55 -1.22 -22.89
N GLU A 181 -8.64 -0.85 -22.25
CA GLU A 181 -8.74 0.38 -21.46
C GLU A 181 -7.76 0.42 -20.27
N ALA A 182 -7.27 -0.74 -19.83
CA ALA A 182 -6.25 -0.85 -18.78
C ALA A 182 -4.81 -0.64 -19.29
N HIS A 183 -4.60 -0.71 -20.62
CA HIS A 183 -3.26 -0.61 -21.22
C HIS A 183 -2.70 0.80 -21.05
N ILE A 184 -1.36 0.89 -20.91
CA ILE A 184 -0.65 2.15 -20.75
C ILE A 184 0.09 2.61 -22.00
N THR A 185 0.14 1.77 -23.04
CA THR A 185 0.87 2.07 -24.30
C THR A 185 0.10 3.01 -25.20
N GLU A 186 -1.24 2.91 -25.21
CA GLU A 186 -2.14 3.60 -26.14
C GLU A 186 -3.03 4.64 -25.45
N GLU A 187 -2.60 5.19 -24.29
CA GLU A 187 -3.43 6.12 -23.48
C GLU A 187 -3.92 7.34 -24.28
N GLY A 188 -3.11 7.83 -25.23
CA GLY A 188 -3.53 8.94 -26.11
C GLY A 188 -4.68 8.56 -27.05
N GLU A 189 -4.71 7.31 -27.53
CA GLU A 189 -5.80 6.80 -28.33
C GLU A 189 -7.05 6.54 -27.49
N LEU A 190 -6.87 5.99 -26.28
CA LEU A 190 -7.97 5.79 -25.33
C LEU A 190 -8.69 7.12 -25.01
N ILE A 191 -7.94 8.23 -24.89
CA ILE A 191 -8.51 9.57 -24.69
C ILE A 191 -9.29 10.01 -25.95
N ARG A 192 -8.70 9.92 -27.14
CA ARG A 192 -9.39 10.31 -28.37
C ARG A 192 -10.69 9.56 -28.59
N ASN A 193 -10.74 8.32 -28.16
CA ASN A 193 -11.92 7.45 -28.25
C ASN A 193 -12.88 7.57 -27.04
N GLY A 194 -12.64 8.52 -26.11
CA GLY A 194 -13.48 8.74 -24.94
C GLY A 194 -13.50 7.59 -23.92
N LYS A 195 -12.49 6.71 -23.95
CA LYS A 195 -12.38 5.56 -23.05
C LYS A 195 -11.82 5.91 -21.68
N ILE A 196 -10.90 6.88 -21.65
CA ILE A 196 -10.37 7.50 -20.43
C ILE A 196 -10.30 9.01 -20.63
N THR A 197 -10.26 9.75 -19.55
CA THR A 197 -10.05 11.21 -19.53
C THR A 197 -8.57 11.56 -19.42
N GLU A 198 -8.23 12.82 -19.73
CA GLU A 198 -6.86 13.32 -19.50
C GLU A 198 -6.49 13.30 -18.02
N THR A 199 -7.44 13.59 -17.11
CA THR A 199 -7.22 13.51 -15.65
C THR A 199 -6.82 12.09 -15.24
N GLU A 200 -7.53 11.08 -15.71
CA GLU A 200 -7.22 9.67 -15.41
C GLU A 200 -5.85 9.26 -15.95
N ARG A 201 -5.50 9.72 -17.15
CA ARG A 201 -4.16 9.53 -17.71
C ARG A 201 -3.09 10.18 -16.85
N GLN A 202 -3.29 11.43 -16.39
CA GLN A 202 -2.31 12.12 -15.52
C GLN A 202 -2.13 11.39 -14.18
N ASN A 203 -3.20 10.86 -13.60
CA ASN A 203 -3.13 10.05 -12.39
C ASN A 203 -2.30 8.76 -12.62
N ARG A 204 -2.50 8.07 -13.74
CA ARG A 204 -1.67 6.91 -14.13
C ARG A 204 -0.20 7.30 -14.34
N ILE A 205 0.07 8.46 -14.94
CA ILE A 205 1.43 8.98 -15.14
C ILE A 205 2.10 9.28 -13.79
N LEU A 206 1.37 9.90 -12.85
CA LEU A 206 1.87 10.15 -11.49
C LEU A 206 2.25 8.84 -10.80
N LEU A 207 1.36 7.84 -10.82
CA LEU A 207 1.62 6.53 -10.24
C LEU A 207 2.87 5.89 -10.85
N ARG A 208 2.96 5.83 -12.18
CA ARG A 208 4.14 5.28 -12.88
C ARG A 208 5.42 6.04 -12.53
N LYS A 209 5.35 7.36 -12.39
CA LYS A 209 6.50 8.21 -12.06
C LYS A 209 7.09 7.82 -10.69
N VAL A 210 6.27 7.74 -9.66
CA VAL A 210 6.75 7.42 -8.30
C VAL A 210 7.20 5.97 -8.18
N MET A 211 6.48 5.03 -8.78
CA MET A 211 6.84 3.61 -8.79
C MET A 211 8.16 3.37 -9.54
N LYS A 212 8.35 4.01 -10.70
CA LYS A 212 9.60 3.91 -11.48
C LYS A 212 10.78 4.52 -10.72
N ALA A 213 10.60 5.65 -10.06
CA ALA A 213 11.64 6.27 -9.24
C ALA A 213 12.12 5.34 -8.10
N ALA A 214 11.25 4.48 -7.60
CA ALA A 214 11.55 3.47 -6.60
C ALA A 214 12.10 2.15 -7.16
N GLY A 215 12.27 2.04 -8.48
CA GLY A 215 12.87 0.87 -9.15
C GLY A 215 11.86 -0.15 -9.68
N PHE A 216 10.57 0.09 -9.54
CA PHE A 216 9.54 -0.77 -10.13
C PHE A 216 9.37 -0.55 -11.64
N ARG A 217 8.85 -1.54 -12.31
CA ARG A 217 8.56 -1.55 -13.75
C ARG A 217 7.07 -1.80 -13.97
N ALA A 218 6.40 -0.87 -14.66
CA ALA A 218 5.00 -1.02 -15.03
C ALA A 218 4.80 -2.14 -16.05
N LEU A 219 3.66 -2.82 -15.97
CA LEU A 219 3.22 -3.79 -16.97
C LEU A 219 2.43 -3.05 -18.08
N PRO A 220 2.77 -3.23 -19.38
CA PRO A 220 2.10 -2.49 -20.46
C PRO A 220 0.59 -2.71 -20.57
N SER A 221 0.08 -3.87 -20.18
CA SER A 221 -1.34 -4.24 -20.26
C SER A 221 -2.18 -3.84 -19.04
N GLU A 222 -1.55 -3.34 -17.97
CA GLU A 222 -2.21 -3.12 -16.66
C GLU A 222 -1.63 -1.90 -15.98
N TRP A 223 -2.39 -0.81 -15.87
CA TRP A 223 -1.91 0.46 -15.30
C TRP A 223 -1.57 0.37 -13.80
N TRP A 224 -2.14 -0.60 -13.08
CA TRP A 224 -1.97 -0.81 -11.63
C TRP A 224 -0.82 -1.73 -11.28
N HIS A 225 -0.35 -2.59 -12.21
CA HIS A 225 0.59 -3.65 -11.93
C HIS A 225 2.04 -3.20 -12.09
N PHE A 226 2.84 -3.43 -11.04
CA PHE A 226 4.25 -3.08 -11.02
C PHE A 226 5.12 -4.23 -10.55
N ASN A 227 6.13 -4.57 -11.34
CA ASN A 227 7.11 -5.61 -11.07
C ASN A 227 8.39 -5.00 -10.49
N PHE A 228 8.93 -5.57 -9.41
CA PHE A 228 10.20 -5.14 -8.81
C PHE A 228 11.42 -5.58 -9.63
N CYS A 229 11.37 -6.77 -10.22
CA CYS A 229 12.45 -7.32 -11.04
C CYS A 229 11.92 -8.02 -12.29
N SER A 230 12.80 -8.65 -13.07
CA SER A 230 12.39 -9.51 -14.18
C SER A 230 11.94 -10.88 -13.67
N ARG A 231 11.09 -11.57 -14.46
CA ARG A 231 10.67 -12.94 -14.15
C ARG A 231 11.86 -13.92 -14.13
N GLU A 232 12.86 -13.70 -14.99
CA GLU A 232 14.07 -14.52 -15.03
C GLU A 232 14.89 -14.35 -13.75
N GLU A 233 15.05 -13.12 -13.29
CA GLU A 233 15.74 -12.80 -12.04
C GLU A 233 15.01 -13.39 -10.84
N ALA A 234 13.67 -13.27 -10.79
CA ALA A 234 12.87 -13.84 -9.71
C ALA A 234 13.10 -15.35 -9.58
N ARG A 235 13.03 -16.08 -10.69
CA ARG A 235 13.24 -17.54 -10.70
C ARG A 235 14.64 -17.99 -10.28
N LYS A 236 15.65 -17.14 -10.52
CA LYS A 236 17.03 -17.45 -10.15
C LYS A 236 17.35 -17.17 -8.69
N LYS A 237 16.71 -16.18 -8.10
CA LYS A 237 17.15 -15.61 -6.80
C LYS A 237 16.15 -15.78 -5.67
N TYR A 238 14.88 -16.06 -5.97
CA TYR A 238 13.81 -16.00 -4.99
C TYR A 238 12.97 -17.28 -5.00
N ASN A 239 12.40 -17.60 -3.85
CA ASN A 239 11.51 -18.73 -3.70
C ASN A 239 10.06 -18.35 -4.00
N VAL A 240 9.32 -19.26 -4.62
CA VAL A 240 7.87 -19.14 -4.81
C VAL A 240 7.18 -19.28 -3.47
N ILE A 241 6.16 -18.50 -3.23
CA ILE A 241 5.23 -18.66 -2.11
C ILE A 241 4.27 -19.81 -2.47
N PRO A 242 4.25 -20.93 -1.76
CA PRO A 242 3.49 -22.15 -2.07
C PRO A 242 1.97 -21.99 -2.18
#